data_4782dbcbcc07df6a60c2aa6caeb02203
#
_entry.id   4782dbcbcc07df6a60c2aa6caeb02203
#
_cell.length_a   1.000
_cell.length_b   1.000
_cell.length_c   1.000
_cell.angle_alpha   90.00
_cell.angle_beta   90.00
_cell.angle_gamma   90.00
#
_symmetry.space_group_name_H-M   'P 1'
#
loop_
_entity.id
_entity.type
_entity.pdbx_description
1 polymer ?
#
loop_
_entity_poly.entity_id
_entity_poly.type
_entity_poly.pdbx_seq_one_letter_code
_entity_poly.pdbx_strand_id
1 'polypeptide(L)'
;MHLFLIFDFVIDPVLAFAFLYRVLKVGKGWDDSKIFFKFSNNFNSIPMKNIAVESLKVTQPITLAEIPTFIDVGTSEKKKEKELQNIREKLSKLQDKMYAHNKYGVLICLQGMDTAGKDSLIREVFKEFNARGVTVYSFKAPNGAELEHDYLWRHYVALPEKGKFSVFNRTHYENVLITKVRPNYILNENIPGINSVDAITDEFWENRFESINNFEKHITNNGVIVLKFFLHLSKEEQRTRLLRRLEEEKHNWIFSPADLKERTLWSTYQACYENILNKTSKEKAPWYVIPADNKETARYLVAKTIFEELSKYTDICYPELDSNIKENIEHYRHSLLSE
;
A
#
# COMPACT_ATOMS: atom_id res chain seq x y z
N MET A 1 29.93 -35.73 20.93
CA MET A 1 28.92 -36.28 21.85
C MET A 1 28.56 -35.18 22.83
N HIS A 2 27.30 -34.77 22.88
CA HIS A 2 26.68 -33.71 23.74
C HIS A 2 27.02 -32.25 23.43
N LEU A 3 26.18 -31.65 22.59
CA LEU A 3 25.61 -30.31 22.81
C LEU A 3 24.34 -30.16 21.94
N PHE A 4 23.33 -30.95 22.24
CA PHE A 4 21.94 -30.70 21.86
C PHE A 4 21.18 -30.59 23.17
N LEU A 5 20.71 -29.42 23.50
CA LEU A 5 19.48 -29.12 24.25
C LEU A 5 19.44 -27.64 24.59
N ILE A 6 18.24 -27.09 24.45
CA ILE A 6 17.76 -25.77 24.87
C ILE A 6 17.94 -24.68 23.82
N PHE A 7 16.93 -24.53 22.99
CA PHE A 7 16.33 -23.24 22.59
C PHE A 7 15.02 -23.51 21.82
N ASP A 8 13.95 -23.76 22.56
CA ASP A 8 12.57 -23.53 22.08
C ASP A 8 12.28 -22.01 22.17
N PHE A 9 12.90 -21.22 21.30
CA PHE A 9 12.45 -19.90 20.95
C PHE A 9 12.13 -19.91 19.48
N VAL A 10 10.89 -19.59 19.12
CA VAL A 10 10.46 -19.30 17.75
C VAL A 10 11.21 -18.06 17.31
N ILE A 11 12.42 -18.24 16.81
CA ILE A 11 13.19 -17.18 16.16
C ILE A 11 12.59 -17.00 14.78
N ASP A 12 12.14 -15.79 14.46
CA ASP A 12 11.71 -15.40 13.13
C ASP A 12 12.78 -15.85 12.09
N PRO A 13 12.40 -16.66 11.09
CA PRO A 13 13.33 -17.18 10.09
C PRO A 13 14.13 -16.10 9.37
N VAL A 14 13.61 -14.88 9.27
CA VAL A 14 14.27 -13.72 8.65
C VAL A 14 15.41 -13.19 9.52
N LEU A 15 15.21 -13.15 10.84
CA LEU A 15 16.24 -12.75 11.81
C LEU A 15 17.34 -13.83 11.93
N ALA A 16 16.97 -15.12 11.88
CA ALA A 16 17.93 -16.21 11.85
C ALA A 16 18.80 -16.18 10.60
N PHE A 17 18.22 -15.82 9.44
CA PHE A 17 18.94 -15.71 8.17
C PHE A 17 19.92 -14.52 8.17
N ALA A 18 19.50 -13.35 8.65
CA ALA A 18 20.38 -12.18 8.77
C ALA A 18 21.55 -12.44 9.73
N PHE A 19 21.31 -13.16 10.83
CA PHE A 19 22.34 -13.54 11.79
C PHE A 19 23.32 -14.56 11.20
N LEU A 20 22.84 -15.62 10.54
CA LEU A 20 23.70 -16.61 9.88
C LEU A 20 24.53 -15.98 8.74
N TYR A 21 23.96 -15.11 7.94
CA TYR A 21 24.67 -14.41 6.87
C TYR A 21 25.80 -13.53 7.41
N ARG A 22 25.60 -12.88 8.55
CA ARG A 22 26.61 -12.07 9.21
C ARG A 22 27.74 -12.91 9.82
N VAL A 23 27.45 -14.08 10.36
CA VAL A 23 28.42 -15.01 10.95
C VAL A 23 29.26 -15.71 9.88
N LEU A 24 28.65 -16.07 8.74
CA LEU A 24 29.35 -16.76 7.65
C LEU A 24 30.24 -15.85 6.81
N LYS A 25 30.02 -14.53 6.81
CA LYS A 25 30.82 -13.54 6.06
C LYS A 25 32.22 -13.31 6.66
N VAL A 26 32.51 -13.86 7.83
CA VAL A 26 33.82 -13.70 8.53
C VAL A 26 34.85 -14.77 8.12
N GLY A 27 34.47 -15.82 7.40
CA GLY A 27 35.35 -16.90 6.92
C GLY A 27 35.76 -16.72 5.46
N LYS A 28 37.03 -16.42 5.20
CA LYS A 28 37.63 -16.34 3.85
C LYS A 28 37.59 -17.70 3.14
N GLY A 29 36.98 -17.78 1.95
CA GLY A 29 37.29 -18.83 0.97
C GLY A 29 36.15 -19.71 0.49
N TRP A 30 34.90 -19.22 0.40
CA TRP A 30 33.77 -20.00 -0.17
C TRP A 30 33.24 -19.36 -1.46
N ASP A 31 32.96 -20.22 -2.46
CA ASP A 31 32.40 -19.81 -3.75
C ASP A 31 30.91 -19.50 -3.61
N ASP A 32 30.60 -18.21 -3.59
CA ASP A 32 29.25 -17.67 -3.39
C ASP A 32 28.23 -18.18 -4.40
N SER A 33 28.66 -18.55 -5.62
CA SER A 33 27.76 -19.03 -6.68
C SER A 33 27.16 -20.41 -6.38
N LYS A 34 27.89 -21.29 -5.69
CA LYS A 34 27.42 -22.63 -5.36
C LYS A 34 26.54 -22.70 -4.11
N ILE A 35 26.71 -21.75 -3.21
CA ILE A 35 25.87 -21.63 -2.00
C ILE A 35 24.50 -21.06 -2.38
N PHE A 36 24.44 -20.04 -3.24
CA PHE A 36 23.20 -19.45 -3.71
C PHE A 36 22.32 -20.46 -4.47
N PHE A 37 22.91 -21.33 -5.28
CA PHE A 37 22.17 -22.34 -6.05
C PHE A 37 21.65 -23.51 -5.21
N LYS A 38 22.26 -23.80 -4.07
CA LYS A 38 21.84 -24.91 -3.19
C LYS A 38 20.77 -24.48 -2.17
N PHE A 39 20.74 -23.18 -1.80
CA PHE A 39 19.71 -22.63 -0.92
C PHE A 39 18.43 -22.24 -1.68
N SER A 40 18.48 -21.94 -2.99
CA SER A 40 17.29 -21.59 -3.77
C SER A 40 16.31 -22.75 -3.99
N ASN A 41 16.73 -24.01 -3.78
CA ASN A 41 15.90 -25.19 -4.03
C ASN A 41 15.19 -25.76 -2.79
N ASN A 42 15.31 -25.13 -1.60
CA ASN A 42 14.67 -25.60 -0.36
C ASN A 42 13.89 -24.50 0.40
N PHE A 43 13.47 -23.42 -0.27
CA PHE A 43 12.49 -22.54 0.34
C PHE A 43 11.13 -23.24 0.32
N ASN A 44 10.74 -23.82 1.46
CA ASN A 44 9.35 -24.19 1.68
C ASN A 44 8.49 -22.98 1.42
N SER A 45 7.60 -23.07 0.42
CA SER A 45 6.63 -22.02 0.12
C SER A 45 5.81 -21.70 1.37
N ILE A 46 5.75 -20.42 1.73
CA ILE A 46 4.99 -19.96 2.89
C ILE A 46 3.52 -19.87 2.47
N PRO A 47 2.58 -20.62 3.07
CA PRO A 47 1.17 -20.47 2.73
C PRO A 47 0.73 -19.02 2.89
N MET A 48 0.00 -18.46 1.91
CA MET A 48 -0.44 -17.05 1.89
C MET A 48 -1.05 -16.58 3.22
N LYS A 49 -1.87 -17.44 3.85
CA LYS A 49 -2.50 -17.14 5.14
C LYS A 49 -1.51 -16.96 6.30
N ASN A 50 -0.30 -17.53 6.18
CA ASN A 50 0.73 -17.49 7.21
C ASN A 50 1.69 -16.30 7.04
N ILE A 51 1.58 -15.51 5.96
CA ILE A 51 2.35 -14.28 5.81
C ILE A 51 1.79 -13.27 6.81
N ALA A 52 2.59 -12.90 7.80
CA ALA A 52 2.22 -11.92 8.80
C ALA A 52 2.15 -10.52 8.16
N VAL A 53 1.08 -9.77 8.37
CA VAL A 53 0.93 -8.40 7.86
C VAL A 53 2.01 -7.49 8.44
N GLU A 54 2.41 -7.71 9.69
CA GLU A 54 3.49 -6.94 10.34
C GLU A 54 4.84 -7.09 9.63
N SER A 55 5.10 -8.21 8.93
CA SER A 55 6.35 -8.38 8.16
C SER A 55 6.41 -7.51 6.89
N LEU A 56 5.27 -6.98 6.44
CA LEU A 56 5.17 -6.08 5.30
C LEU A 56 5.29 -4.61 5.71
N LYS A 57 5.16 -4.33 7.00
CA LYS A 57 5.12 -2.98 7.56
C LYS A 57 6.51 -2.40 7.75
N VAL A 58 6.70 -1.17 7.31
CA VAL A 58 7.95 -0.42 7.50
C VAL A 58 7.94 0.19 8.90
N THR A 59 8.64 -0.45 9.84
CA THR A 59 8.75 -0.01 11.25
C THR A 59 10.12 0.58 11.59
N GLN A 60 11.11 0.37 10.73
CA GLN A 60 12.47 0.87 10.84
C GLN A 60 13.00 1.20 9.43
N PRO A 61 14.08 1.97 9.30
CA PRO A 61 14.68 2.25 7.99
C PRO A 61 15.01 0.97 7.22
N ILE A 62 14.64 0.95 5.96
CA ILE A 62 14.81 -0.18 5.05
C ILE A 62 15.74 0.19 3.89
N THR A 63 16.37 -0.81 3.29
CA THR A 63 16.98 -0.75 1.96
C THR A 63 16.04 -1.45 0.98
N LEU A 64 15.43 -0.69 0.08
CA LEU A 64 14.36 -1.21 -0.79
C LEU A 64 14.88 -2.36 -1.70
N ALA A 65 16.15 -2.29 -2.12
CA ALA A 65 16.77 -3.34 -2.93
C ALA A 65 16.92 -4.70 -2.22
N GLU A 66 16.85 -4.72 -0.87
CA GLU A 66 16.94 -5.94 -0.07
C GLU A 66 15.56 -6.58 0.18
N ILE A 67 14.47 -5.87 -0.14
CA ILE A 67 13.11 -6.38 0.04
C ILE A 67 12.71 -7.17 -1.20
N PRO A 68 12.17 -8.39 -1.05
CA PRO A 68 11.76 -9.19 -2.20
C PRO A 68 10.56 -8.56 -2.93
N THR A 69 10.60 -8.61 -4.27
CA THR A 69 9.49 -8.23 -5.15
C THR A 69 8.52 -9.37 -5.42
N PHE A 70 8.92 -10.59 -5.06
CA PHE A 70 8.17 -11.84 -5.23
C PHE A 70 8.22 -12.67 -3.96
N ILE A 71 7.09 -13.28 -3.60
CA ILE A 71 7.00 -14.29 -2.53
C ILE A 71 6.35 -15.55 -3.15
N ASP A 72 7.04 -16.68 -3.05
CA ASP A 72 6.43 -17.96 -3.40
C ASP A 72 5.50 -18.41 -2.27
N VAL A 73 4.22 -18.46 -2.58
CA VAL A 73 3.18 -18.88 -1.63
C VAL A 73 2.78 -20.35 -1.79
N GLY A 74 3.45 -21.10 -2.68
CA GLY A 74 3.23 -22.55 -2.88
C GLY A 74 1.77 -22.94 -3.15
N THR A 75 1.02 -22.06 -3.80
CA THR A 75 -0.43 -22.18 -3.89
C THR A 75 -0.88 -21.90 -5.31
N SER A 76 -1.80 -22.73 -5.84
CA SER A 76 -2.36 -22.54 -7.18
C SER A 76 -3.15 -21.22 -7.29
N GLU A 77 -3.21 -20.63 -8.49
CA GLU A 77 -3.97 -19.41 -8.77
C GLU A 77 -5.44 -19.52 -8.33
N LYS A 78 -6.08 -20.68 -8.57
CA LYS A 78 -7.46 -20.95 -8.14
C LYS A 78 -7.63 -20.84 -6.61
N LYS A 79 -6.64 -21.30 -5.84
CA LYS A 79 -6.68 -21.21 -4.38
C LYS A 79 -6.41 -19.78 -3.91
N LYS A 80 -5.50 -19.05 -4.58
CA LYS A 80 -5.26 -17.63 -4.30
C LYS A 80 -6.54 -16.81 -4.50
N GLU A 81 -7.26 -17.02 -5.60
CA GLU A 81 -8.52 -16.33 -5.85
C GLU A 81 -9.59 -16.66 -4.79
N LYS A 82 -9.69 -17.93 -4.37
CA LYS A 82 -10.62 -18.33 -3.30
C LYS A 82 -10.29 -17.64 -1.97
N GLU A 83 -9.01 -17.56 -1.61
CA GLU A 83 -8.59 -16.87 -0.37
C GLU A 83 -8.87 -15.36 -0.47
N LEU A 84 -8.63 -14.75 -1.64
CA LEU A 84 -8.95 -13.36 -1.88
C LEU A 84 -10.46 -13.11 -1.77
N GLN A 85 -11.31 -13.99 -2.33
CA GLN A 85 -12.75 -13.89 -2.24
C GLN A 85 -13.24 -13.95 -0.78
N ASN A 86 -12.70 -14.85 0.02
CA ASN A 86 -13.01 -14.94 1.45
C ASN A 86 -12.69 -13.64 2.21
N ILE A 87 -11.58 -12.98 1.86
CA ILE A 87 -11.22 -11.69 2.47
C ILE A 87 -12.14 -10.56 1.98
N ARG A 88 -12.49 -10.52 0.69
CA ARG A 88 -13.44 -9.54 0.13
C ARG A 88 -14.78 -9.56 0.87
N GLU A 89 -15.34 -10.76 1.10
CA GLU A 89 -16.60 -10.92 1.84
C GLU A 89 -16.51 -10.39 3.27
N LYS A 90 -15.38 -10.62 3.94
CA LYS A 90 -15.15 -10.08 5.29
C LYS A 90 -15.01 -8.55 5.26
N LEU A 91 -14.30 -8.01 4.27
CA LEU A 91 -14.14 -6.56 4.09
C LEU A 91 -15.47 -5.88 3.78
N SER A 92 -16.31 -6.47 2.93
CA SER A 92 -17.65 -5.97 2.64
C SER A 92 -18.50 -5.85 3.90
N LYS A 93 -18.54 -6.91 4.73
CA LYS A 93 -19.26 -6.88 6.01
C LYS A 93 -18.68 -5.84 7.00
N LEU A 94 -17.39 -5.65 7.00
CA LEU A 94 -16.73 -4.64 7.84
C LEU A 94 -17.05 -3.23 7.34
N GLN A 95 -17.05 -3.01 6.03
CA GLN A 95 -17.46 -1.74 5.43
C GLN A 95 -18.89 -1.35 5.80
N ASP A 96 -19.85 -2.29 5.75
CA ASP A 96 -21.23 -2.03 6.16
C ASP A 96 -21.32 -1.58 7.63
N LYS A 97 -20.56 -2.23 8.52
CA LYS A 97 -20.49 -1.82 9.92
C LYS A 97 -19.87 -0.43 10.07
N MET A 98 -18.78 -0.15 9.36
CA MET A 98 -18.12 1.15 9.39
C MET A 98 -19.04 2.27 8.88
N TYR A 99 -19.78 1.99 7.80
CA TYR A 99 -20.74 2.93 7.23
C TYR A 99 -21.84 3.27 8.25
N ALA A 100 -22.40 2.27 8.92
CA ALA A 100 -23.41 2.47 9.95
C ALA A 100 -22.85 3.15 11.20
N HIS A 101 -21.63 2.80 11.63
CA HIS A 101 -20.94 3.38 12.78
C HIS A 101 -20.60 4.85 12.60
N ASN A 102 -20.25 5.26 11.39
CA ASN A 102 -20.04 6.66 10.97
C ASN A 102 -19.08 7.48 11.86
N LYS A 103 -18.00 6.87 12.37
CA LYS A 103 -16.98 7.56 13.17
C LYS A 103 -15.63 7.67 12.49
N TYR A 104 -15.21 6.64 11.77
CA TYR A 104 -13.91 6.58 11.11
C TYR A 104 -14.05 6.75 9.59
N GLY A 105 -13.17 7.52 8.97
CA GLY A 105 -12.91 7.44 7.53
C GLY A 105 -11.71 6.56 7.26
N VAL A 106 -11.60 5.92 6.09
CA VAL A 106 -10.43 5.14 5.70
C VAL A 106 -9.80 5.71 4.45
N LEU A 107 -8.53 6.09 4.54
CA LEU A 107 -7.73 6.53 3.40
C LEU A 107 -6.76 5.42 3.00
N ILE A 108 -6.92 4.91 1.78
CA ILE A 108 -6.01 3.93 1.17
C ILE A 108 -5.11 4.64 0.16
N CYS A 109 -3.81 4.66 0.41
CA CYS A 109 -2.82 5.25 -0.49
C CYS A 109 -2.10 4.15 -1.28
N LEU A 110 -2.16 4.20 -2.62
CA LEU A 110 -1.48 3.24 -3.48
C LEU A 110 -0.36 3.92 -4.28
N GLN A 111 0.86 3.45 -4.08
CA GLN A 111 2.05 3.87 -4.79
C GLN A 111 2.78 2.69 -5.44
N GLY A 112 3.57 2.95 -6.45
CA GLY A 112 4.37 1.97 -7.16
C GLY A 112 4.66 2.42 -8.59
N MET A 113 5.68 1.83 -9.18
CA MET A 113 6.10 2.09 -10.57
C MET A 113 4.95 1.89 -11.55
N ASP A 114 5.10 2.45 -12.75
CA ASP A 114 4.15 2.17 -13.83
C ASP A 114 4.10 0.66 -14.08
N THR A 115 2.92 0.17 -14.42
CA THR A 115 2.59 -1.26 -14.54
C THR A 115 2.60 -2.07 -13.23
N ALA A 116 2.87 -1.48 -12.05
CA ALA A 116 2.81 -2.22 -10.78
C ALA A 116 1.45 -2.85 -10.50
N GLY A 117 0.40 -2.40 -11.19
CA GLY A 117 -0.92 -3.04 -11.15
C GLY A 117 -1.93 -2.34 -10.25
N LYS A 118 -1.71 -1.08 -9.91
CA LYS A 118 -2.59 -0.26 -9.05
C LYS A 118 -4.07 -0.34 -9.44
N ASP A 119 -4.41 -0.05 -10.72
CA ASP A 119 -5.80 -0.06 -11.20
C ASP A 119 -6.46 -1.43 -11.07
N SER A 120 -5.74 -2.49 -11.47
CA SER A 120 -6.25 -3.85 -11.38
C SER A 120 -6.37 -4.32 -9.91
N LEU A 121 -5.49 -3.85 -9.04
CA LEU A 121 -5.56 -4.12 -7.60
C LEU A 121 -6.81 -3.47 -7.00
N ILE A 122 -7.06 -2.20 -7.30
CA ILE A 122 -8.26 -1.47 -6.85
C ILE A 122 -9.51 -2.24 -7.26
N ARG A 123 -9.63 -2.57 -8.57
CA ARG A 123 -10.77 -3.32 -9.09
C ARG A 123 -11.01 -4.63 -8.36
N GLU A 124 -9.93 -5.39 -8.09
CA GLU A 124 -10.08 -6.72 -7.51
C GLU A 124 -10.23 -6.69 -5.99
N VAL A 125 -9.56 -5.79 -5.26
CA VAL A 125 -9.65 -5.71 -3.79
C VAL A 125 -11.00 -5.16 -3.35
N PHE A 126 -11.51 -4.12 -4.03
CA PHE A 126 -12.75 -3.44 -3.64
C PHE A 126 -14.00 -3.94 -4.39
N LYS A 127 -13.90 -5.08 -5.07
CA LYS A 127 -14.96 -5.63 -5.92
C LYS A 127 -16.28 -5.88 -5.20
N GLU A 128 -16.24 -6.31 -3.94
CA GLU A 128 -17.41 -6.63 -3.13
C GLU A 128 -17.86 -5.45 -2.22
N PHE A 129 -17.20 -4.30 -2.33
CA PHE A 129 -17.57 -3.14 -1.54
C PHE A 129 -18.87 -2.51 -2.06
N ASN A 130 -19.70 -2.04 -1.13
CA ASN A 130 -20.84 -1.19 -1.48
C ASN A 130 -20.32 0.14 -2.06
N ALA A 131 -20.71 0.43 -3.30
CA ALA A 131 -20.25 1.62 -4.02
C ALA A 131 -20.56 2.95 -3.31
N ARG A 132 -21.57 3.01 -2.44
CA ARG A 132 -21.88 4.21 -1.65
C ARG A 132 -20.81 4.54 -0.61
N GLY A 133 -20.03 3.56 -0.21
CA GLY A 133 -19.03 3.68 0.85
C GLY A 133 -17.60 3.74 0.36
N VAL A 134 -17.34 3.81 -0.95
CA VAL A 134 -15.96 3.87 -1.49
C VAL A 134 -15.87 4.81 -2.67
N THR A 135 -14.89 5.72 -2.64
CA THR A 135 -14.57 6.62 -3.76
C THR A 135 -13.12 6.42 -4.17
N VAL A 136 -12.86 6.29 -5.47
CA VAL A 136 -11.52 6.14 -6.02
C VAL A 136 -11.11 7.43 -6.71
N TYR A 137 -9.99 8.00 -6.29
CA TYR A 137 -9.38 9.16 -6.90
C TYR A 137 -8.10 8.76 -7.62
N SER A 138 -8.01 9.05 -8.92
CA SER A 138 -6.81 8.83 -9.72
C SER A 138 -6.16 10.18 -10.02
N PHE A 139 -5.18 10.57 -9.20
CA PHE A 139 -4.50 11.84 -9.35
C PHE A 139 -3.52 11.81 -10.53
N LYS A 140 -3.78 12.67 -11.51
CA LYS A 140 -2.88 12.97 -12.63
C LYS A 140 -2.05 14.23 -12.31
N ALA A 141 -1.27 14.71 -13.26
CA ALA A 141 -0.64 16.02 -13.13
C ALA A 141 -1.70 17.07 -12.74
N PRO A 142 -1.38 17.99 -11.81
CA PRO A 142 -2.33 19.00 -11.35
C PRO A 142 -2.77 19.89 -12.52
N ASN A 143 -4.05 20.27 -12.53
CA ASN A 143 -4.61 21.22 -13.48
C ASN A 143 -4.41 22.66 -12.98
N GLY A 144 -4.81 23.65 -13.80
CA GLY A 144 -4.63 25.08 -13.46
C GLY A 144 -5.29 25.45 -12.13
N ALA A 145 -6.53 25.02 -11.89
CA ALA A 145 -7.22 25.34 -10.64
C ALA A 145 -6.55 24.69 -9.42
N GLU A 146 -6.00 23.49 -9.56
CA GLU A 146 -5.26 22.81 -8.49
C GLU A 146 -3.92 23.47 -8.20
N LEU A 147 -3.26 24.09 -9.21
CA LEU A 147 -2.00 24.82 -9.08
C LEU A 147 -2.16 26.19 -8.40
N GLU A 148 -3.37 26.76 -8.36
CA GLU A 148 -3.66 27.99 -7.59
C GLU A 148 -3.73 27.77 -6.07
N HIS A 149 -3.60 26.51 -5.63
CA HIS A 149 -3.62 26.10 -4.23
C HIS A 149 -2.30 25.38 -3.87
N ASP A 150 -2.07 25.18 -2.59
CA ASP A 150 -0.96 24.33 -2.15
C ASP A 150 -1.14 22.87 -2.64
N TYR A 151 -0.03 22.16 -2.78
CA TYR A 151 -0.01 20.81 -3.36
C TYR A 151 -0.81 19.75 -2.58
N LEU A 152 -1.20 20.00 -1.32
CA LEU A 152 -2.03 19.10 -0.51
C LEU A 152 -3.52 19.37 -0.67
N TRP A 153 -3.91 20.57 -1.13
CA TRP A 153 -5.32 20.96 -1.21
C TRP A 153 -6.18 19.95 -1.97
N ARG A 154 -5.76 19.51 -3.17
CA ARG A 154 -6.50 18.53 -3.98
C ARG A 154 -6.67 17.19 -3.28
N HIS A 155 -5.73 16.80 -2.42
CA HIS A 155 -5.79 15.59 -1.62
C HIS A 155 -6.66 15.77 -0.38
N TYR A 156 -6.66 16.97 0.19
CA TYR A 156 -7.50 17.30 1.34
C TYR A 156 -8.98 17.24 1.00
N VAL A 157 -9.40 17.80 -0.14
CA VAL A 157 -10.82 17.77 -0.58
C VAL A 157 -11.29 16.36 -1.01
N ALA A 158 -10.37 15.46 -1.23
CA ALA A 158 -10.64 14.05 -1.59
C ALA A 158 -10.60 13.10 -0.38
N LEU A 159 -10.39 13.61 0.84
CA LEU A 159 -10.37 12.79 2.04
C LEU A 159 -11.70 12.06 2.27
N PRO A 160 -11.67 10.88 2.91
CA PRO A 160 -12.89 10.13 3.17
C PRO A 160 -13.82 10.86 4.16
N GLU A 161 -15.09 10.85 3.86
CA GLU A 161 -16.12 11.12 4.86
C GLU A 161 -16.08 10.05 5.96
N LYS A 162 -16.65 10.34 7.12
CA LYS A 162 -16.84 9.33 8.17
C LYS A 162 -17.72 8.18 7.64
N GLY A 163 -17.35 6.95 7.99
CA GLY A 163 -18.01 5.73 7.51
C GLY A 163 -17.62 5.29 6.10
N LYS A 164 -16.78 6.07 5.38
CA LYS A 164 -16.45 5.81 3.98
C LYS A 164 -14.96 5.60 3.74
N PHE A 165 -14.65 5.10 2.55
CA PHE A 165 -13.30 4.85 2.06
C PHE A 165 -12.96 5.80 0.91
N SER A 166 -11.78 6.42 0.96
CA SER A 166 -11.14 7.06 -0.19
C SER A 166 -9.92 6.26 -0.60
N VAL A 167 -9.84 5.87 -1.87
CA VAL A 167 -8.71 5.15 -2.44
C VAL A 167 -7.96 6.07 -3.38
N PHE A 168 -6.74 6.43 -3.02
CA PHE A 168 -5.87 7.28 -3.81
C PHE A 168 -4.97 6.42 -4.71
N ASN A 169 -5.29 6.38 -6.00
CA ASN A 169 -4.43 5.85 -7.04
C ASN A 169 -3.49 6.95 -7.52
N ARG A 170 -2.21 6.86 -7.21
CA ARG A 170 -1.27 7.96 -7.08
C ARG A 170 -1.75 8.91 -5.97
N THR A 171 -0.85 9.46 -5.20
CA THR A 171 -1.23 10.11 -3.94
C THR A 171 -0.50 11.42 -3.77
N HIS A 172 -0.69 12.08 -2.64
CA HIS A 172 0.08 13.26 -2.25
C HIS A 172 1.60 13.04 -2.25
N TYR A 173 2.05 11.77 -2.27
CA TYR A 173 3.48 11.42 -2.40
C TYR A 173 4.06 11.68 -3.79
N GLU A 174 3.23 11.89 -4.82
CA GLU A 174 3.73 12.36 -6.12
C GLU A 174 4.50 13.69 -5.99
N ASN A 175 4.15 14.52 -4.99
CA ASN A 175 4.79 15.81 -4.73
C ASN A 175 6.20 15.69 -4.09
N VAL A 176 6.67 14.50 -3.76
CA VAL A 176 8.04 14.17 -3.33
C VAL A 176 8.61 13.00 -4.12
N LEU A 177 7.88 12.50 -5.11
CA LEU A 177 8.28 11.44 -6.03
C LEU A 177 8.58 12.01 -7.41
N ILE A 178 7.53 12.25 -8.21
CA ILE A 178 7.70 12.73 -9.59
C ILE A 178 8.34 14.12 -9.63
N THR A 179 8.02 14.98 -8.70
CA THR A 179 8.62 16.30 -8.58
C THR A 179 10.11 16.24 -8.21
N LYS A 180 10.55 15.22 -7.47
CA LYS A 180 11.96 15.01 -7.17
C LYS A 180 12.73 14.42 -8.35
N VAL A 181 12.09 13.54 -9.13
CA VAL A 181 12.63 13.00 -10.39
C VAL A 181 12.65 14.06 -11.49
N ARG A 182 11.69 14.99 -11.49
CA ARG A 182 11.49 16.06 -12.46
C ARG A 182 11.30 17.41 -11.75
N PRO A 183 12.37 18.02 -11.20
CA PRO A 183 12.26 19.22 -10.37
C PRO A 183 11.61 20.42 -11.05
N ASN A 184 11.66 20.49 -12.37
CA ASN A 184 10.98 21.54 -13.13
C ASN A 184 9.47 21.64 -12.85
N TYR A 185 8.84 20.54 -12.40
CA TYR A 185 7.41 20.57 -12.07
C TYR A 185 7.10 21.42 -10.84
N ILE A 186 8.07 21.61 -9.93
CA ILE A 186 7.94 22.52 -8.77
C ILE A 186 7.75 23.96 -9.20
N LEU A 187 8.36 24.37 -10.31
CA LEU A 187 8.27 25.76 -10.81
C LEU A 187 6.82 26.13 -11.19
N ASN A 188 6.01 25.14 -11.56
CA ASN A 188 4.59 25.36 -11.87
C ASN A 188 3.74 25.65 -10.63
N GLU A 189 4.24 25.36 -9.43
CA GLU A 189 3.53 25.61 -8.17
C GLU A 189 3.66 27.06 -7.69
N ASN A 190 4.45 27.86 -8.39
CA ASN A 190 4.64 29.31 -8.14
C ASN A 190 4.97 29.64 -6.68
N ILE A 191 5.85 28.88 -6.07
CA ILE A 191 6.23 29.01 -4.66
C ILE A 191 7.15 30.22 -4.48
N PRO A 192 6.88 31.14 -3.53
CA PRO A 192 7.73 32.27 -3.25
C PRO A 192 9.20 31.86 -2.99
N GLY A 193 10.13 32.49 -3.69
CA GLY A 193 11.57 32.19 -3.58
C GLY A 193 12.08 31.04 -4.44
N ILE A 194 11.20 30.25 -5.09
CA ILE A 194 11.57 29.13 -5.97
C ILE A 194 11.37 29.53 -7.44
N ASN A 195 12.32 30.23 -8.01
CA ASN A 195 12.25 30.73 -9.38
C ASN A 195 13.10 29.89 -10.38
N SER A 196 13.89 28.95 -9.90
CA SER A 196 14.72 28.04 -10.70
C SER A 196 14.89 26.70 -9.99
N VAL A 197 15.33 25.68 -10.72
CA VAL A 197 15.61 24.34 -10.14
C VAL A 197 16.71 24.43 -9.08
N ASP A 198 17.69 25.32 -9.26
CA ASP A 198 18.80 25.49 -8.31
C ASP A 198 18.36 26.07 -6.96
N ALA A 199 17.19 26.71 -6.91
CA ALA A 199 16.58 27.16 -5.66
C ALA A 199 15.90 26.04 -4.84
N ILE A 200 15.74 24.84 -5.42
CA ILE A 200 15.14 23.69 -4.78
C ILE A 200 16.21 22.92 -4.00
N THR A 201 16.41 23.31 -2.75
CA THR A 201 17.45 22.75 -1.87
C THR A 201 17.00 21.44 -1.20
N ASP A 202 17.92 20.77 -0.52
CA ASP A 202 17.58 19.61 0.34
C ASP A 202 16.62 20.00 1.46
N GLU A 203 16.76 21.21 2.02
CA GLU A 203 15.84 21.76 3.04
C GLU A 203 14.41 21.88 2.49
N PHE A 204 14.23 22.28 1.23
CA PHE A 204 12.92 22.30 0.58
C PHE A 204 12.24 20.91 0.62
N TRP A 205 13.00 19.85 0.33
CA TRP A 205 12.46 18.48 0.37
C TRP A 205 12.16 18.01 1.78
N GLU A 206 13.01 18.33 2.76
CA GLU A 206 12.74 17.99 4.17
C GLU A 206 11.45 18.67 4.66
N ASN A 207 11.26 19.94 4.34
CA ASN A 207 10.04 20.69 4.69
C ASN A 207 8.79 20.07 4.04
N ARG A 208 8.89 19.53 2.80
CA ARG A 208 7.79 18.79 2.17
C ARG A 208 7.48 17.47 2.88
N PHE A 209 8.48 16.71 3.26
CA PHE A 209 8.27 15.49 4.05
C PHE A 209 7.64 15.80 5.41
N GLU A 210 8.08 16.86 6.06
CA GLU A 210 7.48 17.30 7.32
C GLU A 210 6.01 17.69 7.13
N SER A 211 5.70 18.46 6.09
CA SER A 211 4.32 18.89 5.76
C SER A 211 3.42 17.68 5.50
N ILE A 212 3.88 16.68 4.75
CA ILE A 212 3.14 15.43 4.50
C ILE A 212 2.92 14.67 5.81
N ASN A 213 3.94 14.51 6.65
CA ASN A 213 3.81 13.85 7.95
C ASN A 213 2.82 14.59 8.87
N ASN A 214 2.84 15.92 8.88
CA ASN A 214 1.92 16.75 9.65
C ASN A 214 0.49 16.65 9.13
N PHE A 215 0.29 16.61 7.81
CA PHE A 215 -1.00 16.36 7.18
C PHE A 215 -1.57 15.01 7.62
N GLU A 216 -0.80 13.93 7.51
CA GLU A 216 -1.25 12.59 7.92
C GLU A 216 -1.52 12.53 9.43
N LYS A 217 -0.68 13.14 10.26
CA LYS A 217 -0.89 13.26 11.70
C LYS A 217 -2.19 14.01 12.01
N HIS A 218 -2.47 15.10 11.29
CA HIS A 218 -3.70 15.86 11.47
C HIS A 218 -4.94 15.01 11.18
N ILE A 219 -5.00 14.37 10.03
CA ILE A 219 -6.18 13.58 9.63
C ILE A 219 -6.37 12.35 10.51
N THR A 220 -5.29 11.67 10.91
CA THR A 220 -5.37 10.50 11.81
C THR A 220 -5.85 10.89 13.21
N ASN A 221 -5.47 12.04 13.73
CA ASN A 221 -5.98 12.54 15.01
C ASN A 221 -7.48 12.92 14.94
N ASN A 222 -8.03 13.09 13.73
CA ASN A 222 -9.44 13.40 13.49
C ASN A 222 -10.26 12.18 13.00
N GLY A 223 -9.74 10.96 13.21
CA GLY A 223 -10.48 9.72 12.96
C GLY A 223 -10.34 9.15 11.55
N VAL A 224 -9.36 9.60 10.75
CA VAL A 224 -9.04 8.95 9.48
C VAL A 224 -8.00 7.86 9.73
N ILE A 225 -8.32 6.63 9.36
CA ILE A 225 -7.39 5.50 9.35
C ILE A 225 -6.63 5.54 8.02
N VAL A 226 -5.31 5.70 8.07
CA VAL A 226 -4.46 5.82 6.88
C VAL A 226 -3.67 4.54 6.68
N LEU A 227 -3.86 3.88 5.54
CA LEU A 227 -3.13 2.69 5.12
C LEU A 227 -2.40 2.97 3.81
N LYS A 228 -1.07 2.84 3.82
CA LYS A 228 -0.23 3.17 2.67
C LYS A 228 0.45 1.94 2.12
N PHE A 229 0.27 1.68 0.83
CA PHE A 229 0.80 0.51 0.14
C PHE A 229 1.76 0.91 -0.97
N PHE A 230 2.98 0.42 -0.90
CA PHE A 230 3.95 0.49 -1.98
C PHE A 230 3.98 -0.86 -2.70
N LEU A 231 3.58 -0.89 -3.97
CA LEU A 231 3.64 -2.08 -4.81
C LEU A 231 5.06 -2.24 -5.35
N HIS A 232 5.83 -3.08 -4.67
CA HIS A 232 7.24 -3.31 -4.98
C HIS A 232 7.37 -4.30 -6.14
N LEU A 233 7.64 -3.74 -7.33
CA LEU A 233 7.74 -4.46 -8.59
C LEU A 233 9.21 -4.54 -9.02
N SER A 234 9.64 -5.69 -9.55
CA SER A 234 10.96 -5.80 -10.17
C SER A 234 11.00 -5.10 -11.53
N LYS A 235 12.20 -4.65 -11.91
CA LYS A 235 12.43 -4.04 -13.22
C LYS A 235 12.14 -5.05 -14.34
N GLU A 236 12.41 -6.33 -14.12
CA GLU A 236 12.18 -7.38 -15.11
C GLU A 236 10.70 -7.68 -15.30
N GLU A 237 9.94 -7.79 -14.22
CA GLU A 237 8.48 -7.96 -14.31
C GLU A 237 7.82 -6.74 -14.94
N GLN A 238 8.31 -5.51 -14.67
CA GLN A 238 7.83 -4.32 -15.37
C GLN A 238 8.02 -4.44 -16.89
N ARG A 239 9.20 -4.91 -17.32
CA ARG A 239 9.49 -5.14 -18.75
C ARG A 239 8.50 -6.13 -19.37
N THR A 240 8.28 -7.25 -18.70
CA THR A 240 7.32 -8.28 -19.11
C THR A 240 5.91 -7.69 -19.28
N ARG A 241 5.47 -6.88 -18.31
CA ARG A 241 4.15 -6.23 -18.37
C ARG A 241 4.02 -5.18 -19.48
N LEU A 242 5.10 -4.44 -19.78
CA LEU A 242 5.13 -3.49 -20.88
C LEU A 242 5.11 -4.20 -22.24
N LEU A 243 5.88 -5.28 -22.40
CA LEU A 243 5.84 -6.12 -23.62
C LEU A 243 4.43 -6.67 -23.85
N ARG A 244 3.80 -7.20 -22.81
CA ARG A 244 2.42 -7.68 -22.90
C ARG A 244 1.41 -6.61 -23.36
N ARG A 245 1.62 -5.33 -23.00
CA ARG A 245 0.79 -4.23 -23.49
C ARG A 245 0.93 -4.00 -25.00
N LEU A 246 2.09 -4.32 -25.58
CA LEU A 246 2.34 -4.21 -27.02
C LEU A 246 1.87 -5.44 -27.79
N GLU A 247 1.93 -6.62 -27.20
CA GLU A 247 1.64 -7.89 -27.84
C GLU A 247 0.14 -8.24 -27.81
N GLU A 248 -0.59 -7.82 -26.77
CA GLU A 248 -2.04 -8.09 -26.64
C GLU A 248 -2.84 -6.86 -27.06
N GLU A 249 -3.54 -6.93 -28.21
CA GLU A 249 -4.32 -5.83 -28.80
C GLU A 249 -5.26 -5.14 -27.80
N LYS A 250 -5.94 -5.92 -26.95
CA LYS A 250 -6.83 -5.39 -25.90
C LYS A 250 -6.13 -4.52 -24.86
N HIS A 251 -4.79 -4.51 -24.83
CA HIS A 251 -3.98 -3.74 -23.91
C HIS A 251 -3.17 -2.61 -24.57
N ASN A 252 -3.16 -2.52 -25.93
CA ASN A 252 -2.39 -1.52 -26.66
C ASN A 252 -2.79 -0.09 -26.29
N TRP A 253 -4.07 0.16 -26.04
CA TRP A 253 -4.59 1.49 -25.68
C TRP A 253 -4.03 2.04 -24.34
N ILE A 254 -3.45 1.18 -23.49
CA ILE A 254 -2.84 1.57 -22.20
C ILE A 254 -1.36 1.89 -22.36
N PHE A 255 -0.74 1.49 -23.49
CA PHE A 255 0.68 1.69 -23.69
C PHE A 255 0.98 3.16 -24.02
N SER A 256 2.01 3.70 -23.36
CA SER A 256 2.54 5.03 -23.66
C SER A 256 4.04 4.97 -23.90
N PRO A 257 4.56 5.62 -24.97
CA PRO A 257 6.01 5.78 -25.15
C PRO A 257 6.69 6.50 -23.97
N ALA A 258 5.94 7.30 -23.21
CA ALA A 258 6.44 7.95 -22.00
C ALA A 258 6.84 6.93 -20.93
N ASP A 259 6.15 5.77 -20.83
CA ASP A 259 6.49 4.69 -19.89
C ASP A 259 7.93 4.20 -20.09
N LEU A 260 8.41 4.17 -21.35
CA LEU A 260 9.79 3.77 -21.66
C LEU A 260 10.80 4.82 -21.20
N LYS A 261 10.47 6.11 -21.35
CA LYS A 261 11.32 7.20 -20.88
C LYS A 261 11.43 7.21 -19.35
N GLU A 262 10.31 7.04 -18.65
CA GLU A 262 10.32 6.96 -17.19
C GLU A 262 11.06 5.71 -16.69
N ARG A 263 10.98 4.59 -17.42
CA ARG A 263 11.74 3.37 -17.09
C ARG A 263 13.26 3.58 -17.14
N THR A 264 13.79 4.50 -17.95
CA THR A 264 15.23 4.81 -17.94
C THR A 264 15.69 5.41 -16.61
N LEU A 265 14.79 6.03 -15.86
CA LEU A 265 15.02 6.64 -14.55
C LEU A 265 14.73 5.69 -13.38
N TRP A 266 14.69 4.38 -13.63
CA TRP A 266 14.36 3.36 -12.65
C TRP A 266 15.08 3.55 -11.31
N SER A 267 16.41 3.69 -11.34
CA SER A 267 17.22 3.82 -10.13
C SER A 267 16.88 5.08 -9.33
N THR A 268 16.61 6.19 -10.03
CA THR A 268 16.18 7.44 -9.39
C THR A 268 14.84 7.29 -8.71
N TYR A 269 13.88 6.64 -9.37
CA TYR A 269 12.57 6.33 -8.75
C TYR A 269 12.70 5.42 -7.54
N GLN A 270 13.52 4.36 -7.60
CA GLN A 270 13.73 3.47 -6.46
C GLN A 270 14.33 4.22 -5.25
N ALA A 271 15.32 5.07 -5.48
CA ALA A 271 15.90 5.91 -4.42
C ALA A 271 14.87 6.89 -3.83
N CYS A 272 14.00 7.49 -4.67
CA CYS A 272 12.92 8.35 -4.17
C CYS A 272 11.90 7.57 -3.35
N TYR A 273 11.48 6.37 -3.79
CA TYR A 273 10.57 5.52 -3.03
C TYR A 273 11.17 5.10 -1.69
N GLU A 274 12.42 4.65 -1.67
CA GLU A 274 13.12 4.29 -0.43
C GLU A 274 13.13 5.46 0.56
N ASN A 275 13.42 6.66 0.09
CA ASN A 275 13.41 7.87 0.89
C ASN A 275 12.00 8.17 1.43
N ILE A 276 10.95 8.07 0.60
CA ILE A 276 9.56 8.24 1.00
C ILE A 276 9.19 7.25 2.11
N LEU A 277 9.45 5.97 1.89
CA LEU A 277 9.12 4.91 2.84
C LEU A 277 9.80 5.15 4.20
N ASN A 278 11.09 5.48 4.19
CA ASN A 278 11.88 5.70 5.39
C ASN A 278 11.49 6.97 6.15
N LYS A 279 11.17 8.06 5.45
CA LYS A 279 10.85 9.35 6.08
C LYS A 279 9.41 9.46 6.55
N THR A 280 8.50 8.74 5.92
CA THR A 280 7.07 8.96 6.12
C THR A 280 6.30 7.75 6.66
N SER A 281 6.95 6.60 6.93
CA SER A 281 6.30 5.53 7.68
C SER A 281 6.22 5.93 9.16
N LYS A 282 4.99 6.15 9.64
CA LYS A 282 4.72 6.55 11.03
C LYS A 282 3.76 5.54 11.66
N GLU A 283 3.76 5.45 12.98
CA GLU A 283 2.95 4.48 13.74
C GLU A 283 1.48 4.51 13.33
N LYS A 284 0.86 5.71 13.24
CA LYS A 284 -0.55 5.88 12.86
C LYS A 284 -0.82 5.89 11.36
N ALA A 285 0.23 5.99 10.54
CA ALA A 285 0.15 6.00 9.09
C ALA A 285 1.34 5.24 8.49
N PRO A 286 1.41 3.91 8.70
CA PRO A 286 2.53 3.10 8.24
C PRO A 286 2.48 2.84 6.74
N TRP A 287 3.65 2.60 6.16
CA TRP A 287 3.80 2.00 4.85
C TRP A 287 3.85 0.48 4.94
N TYR A 288 3.24 -0.18 3.98
CA TYR A 288 3.34 -1.62 3.73
C TYR A 288 4.00 -1.82 2.37
N VAL A 289 5.14 -2.53 2.34
CA VAL A 289 5.83 -2.90 1.10
C VAL A 289 5.26 -4.23 0.63
N ILE A 290 4.58 -4.21 -0.51
CA ILE A 290 3.85 -5.36 -1.05
C ILE A 290 4.62 -5.93 -2.23
N PRO A 291 5.12 -7.17 -2.16
CA PRO A 291 5.69 -7.88 -3.31
C PRO A 291 4.68 -7.95 -4.45
N ALA A 292 5.02 -7.36 -5.61
CA ALA A 292 4.05 -7.10 -6.67
C ALA A 292 4.32 -7.83 -7.99
N ASP A 293 5.35 -8.67 -8.05
CA ASP A 293 5.65 -9.45 -9.26
C ASP A 293 4.53 -10.49 -9.53
N ASN A 294 3.91 -11.05 -8.49
CA ASN A 294 2.68 -11.83 -8.66
C ASN A 294 1.46 -10.99 -8.25
N LYS A 295 0.57 -10.70 -9.20
CA LYS A 295 -0.61 -9.84 -9.01
C LYS A 295 -1.60 -10.39 -7.99
N GLU A 296 -1.85 -11.69 -8.04
CA GLU A 296 -2.83 -12.37 -7.19
C GLU A 296 -2.35 -12.37 -5.73
N THR A 297 -1.07 -12.62 -5.50
CA THR A 297 -0.45 -12.51 -4.19
C THR A 297 -0.51 -11.07 -3.67
N ALA A 298 -0.17 -10.08 -4.49
CA ALA A 298 -0.24 -8.67 -4.10
C ALA A 298 -1.66 -8.24 -3.71
N ARG A 299 -2.68 -8.63 -4.49
CA ARG A 299 -4.10 -8.35 -4.20
C ARG A 299 -4.53 -8.95 -2.86
N TYR A 300 -4.15 -10.20 -2.64
CA TYR A 300 -4.46 -10.89 -1.38
C TYR A 300 -3.79 -10.20 -0.18
N LEU A 301 -2.49 -9.87 -0.28
CA LEU A 301 -1.76 -9.23 0.80
C LEU A 301 -2.32 -7.85 1.14
N VAL A 302 -2.68 -7.04 0.14
CA VAL A 302 -3.33 -5.74 0.37
C VAL A 302 -4.70 -5.92 1.02
N ALA A 303 -5.55 -6.82 0.51
CA ALA A 303 -6.87 -7.08 1.09
C ALA A 303 -6.75 -7.59 2.53
N LYS A 304 -5.82 -8.52 2.79
CA LYS A 304 -5.53 -9.05 4.13
C LYS A 304 -5.07 -7.95 5.08
N THR A 305 -4.15 -7.10 4.64
CA THR A 305 -3.64 -5.98 5.45
C THR A 305 -4.77 -5.03 5.82
N ILE A 306 -5.60 -4.62 4.85
CA ILE A 306 -6.75 -3.75 5.13
C ILE A 306 -7.68 -4.40 6.17
N PHE A 307 -7.99 -5.69 6.00
CA PHE A 307 -8.88 -6.40 6.91
C PHE A 307 -8.28 -6.51 8.33
N GLU A 308 -7.01 -6.91 8.46
CA GLU A 308 -6.37 -7.08 9.76
C GLU A 308 -6.18 -5.75 10.49
N GLU A 309 -5.78 -4.68 9.78
CA GLU A 309 -5.61 -3.36 10.37
C GLU A 309 -6.95 -2.76 10.84
N LEU A 310 -8.00 -2.86 10.01
CA LEU A 310 -9.32 -2.37 10.42
C LEU A 310 -9.95 -3.20 11.53
N SER A 311 -9.63 -4.50 11.62
CA SER A 311 -10.12 -5.37 12.68
C SER A 311 -9.55 -5.03 14.07
N LYS A 312 -8.50 -4.22 14.14
CA LYS A 312 -7.95 -3.69 15.41
C LYS A 312 -8.89 -2.67 16.09
N TYR A 313 -9.79 -2.06 15.32
CA TYR A 313 -10.77 -1.09 15.80
C TYR A 313 -12.02 -1.83 16.29
N THR A 314 -11.96 -2.35 17.52
CA THR A 314 -13.00 -3.22 18.10
C THR A 314 -14.29 -2.50 18.44
N ASP A 315 -14.29 -1.17 18.44
CA ASP A 315 -15.46 -0.31 18.65
C ASP A 315 -16.31 -0.14 17.37
N ILE A 316 -15.84 -0.62 16.20
CA ILE A 316 -16.62 -0.58 14.96
C ILE A 316 -17.76 -1.60 15.04
N CYS A 317 -18.97 -1.10 15.28
CA CYS A 317 -20.18 -1.89 15.42
C CYS A 317 -21.38 -1.17 14.78
N TYR A 318 -22.48 -1.88 14.61
CA TYR A 318 -23.75 -1.22 14.28
C TYR A 318 -24.19 -0.33 15.47
N PRO A 319 -24.71 0.87 15.22
CA PRO A 319 -25.24 1.71 16.28
C PRO A 319 -26.40 1.01 17.00
N GLU A 320 -26.53 1.26 18.28
CA GLU A 320 -27.71 0.82 19.01
C GLU A 320 -28.95 1.58 18.49
N LEU A 321 -30.08 0.89 18.54
CA LEU A 321 -31.36 1.53 18.24
C LEU A 321 -31.65 2.61 19.27
N ASP A 322 -32.23 3.72 18.81
CA ASP A 322 -32.80 4.73 19.68
C ASP A 322 -33.75 4.09 20.70
N SER A 323 -33.68 4.52 21.95
CA SER A 323 -34.46 3.93 23.07
C SER A 323 -35.94 3.90 22.76
N ASN A 324 -36.49 4.98 22.20
CA ASN A 324 -37.90 5.07 21.84
C ASN A 324 -38.26 4.07 20.70
N ILE A 325 -37.41 3.91 19.73
CA ILE A 325 -37.60 2.92 18.65
C ILE A 325 -37.55 1.50 19.25
N LYS A 326 -36.58 1.24 20.11
CA LYS A 326 -36.39 -0.08 20.75
C LYS A 326 -37.61 -0.48 21.60
N GLU A 327 -38.15 0.47 22.38
CA GLU A 327 -39.34 0.26 23.23
C GLU A 327 -40.61 0.05 22.41
N ASN A 328 -40.74 0.68 21.26
CA ASN A 328 -41.94 0.65 20.42
C ASN A 328 -41.80 -0.28 19.18
N ILE A 329 -40.76 -1.07 19.06
CA ILE A 329 -40.47 -1.87 17.86
C ILE A 329 -41.59 -2.85 17.49
N GLU A 330 -42.21 -3.49 18.50
CA GLU A 330 -43.32 -4.41 18.27
C GLU A 330 -44.61 -3.67 17.88
N HIS A 331 -44.83 -2.49 18.39
CA HIS A 331 -45.95 -1.64 17.96
C HIS A 331 -45.82 -1.23 16.50
N TYR A 332 -44.62 -0.79 16.06
CA TYR A 332 -44.38 -0.44 14.67
C TYR A 332 -44.52 -1.65 13.76
N ARG A 333 -44.01 -2.79 14.19
CA ARG A 333 -44.16 -4.06 13.48
C ARG A 333 -45.65 -4.45 13.29
N HIS A 334 -46.43 -4.36 14.35
CA HIS A 334 -47.86 -4.66 14.31
C HIS A 334 -48.62 -3.71 13.38
N SER A 335 -48.33 -2.42 13.43
CA SER A 335 -48.91 -1.42 12.51
C SER A 335 -48.65 -1.77 11.06
N LEU A 336 -47.42 -2.11 10.69
CA LEU A 336 -47.06 -2.48 9.33
C LEU A 336 -47.69 -3.81 8.85
N LEU A 337 -47.94 -4.75 9.77
CA LEU A 337 -48.58 -6.03 9.44
C LEU A 337 -50.10 -5.91 9.33
N SER A 338 -50.69 -4.82 9.81
CA SER A 338 -52.14 -4.55 9.75
C SER A 338 -52.57 -3.69 8.56
N GLU A 339 -51.63 -3.20 7.73
CA GLU A 339 -51.86 -2.55 6.43
C GLU A 339 -52.21 -3.56 5.35
#